data_ad49af5edbe84fd7c007ca9f99a6d2d5
#
_entry.id   ad49af5edbe84fd7c007ca9f99a6d2d5
#
_cell.length_a   1.000
_cell.length_b   1.000
_cell.length_c   1.000
_cell.angle_alpha   90.00
_cell.angle_beta   90.00
_cell.angle_gamma   90.00
#
_symmetry.space_group_name_H-M   'P 1'
#
loop_
_entity.id
_entity.type
_entity.pdbx_description
1 polymer ?
#
loop_
_entity_poly.entity_id
_entity_poly.type
_entity_poly.pdbx_seq_one_letter_code
_entity_poly.pdbx_strand_id
1 'polypeptide(L)'
;MNIKSLVTTSVIAIAAASAAQAADVIIPRETAPAVISAPSFSWTGFYIGGQVGNFSGKVDVVDSETKKKITDKDWTPKPSGFMGGIYIGSNVDLGNGLILGVETDAVWADREDSKAHSAVIGEAGLDSFKDELTEAKATPATGKTIAGIVATDKRIDSTSIKEKWSGATRVRVGFAAVDRIMPYVAGGIAYTQLQVVDSLKAATADGAEIASAKVFDETKTMVGFTVGGGIDFAMTDNVLLRAEYRYSDYGKKAFVKDGDKLAYKTNDFRVGVAYKF
;
A
#
# COMPACT_ATOMS: atom_id res chain seq x y z
N MET A 1 14.11 3.78 -14.07
CA MET A 1 14.35 4.88 -13.13
C MET A 1 14.47 4.26 -11.75
N ASN A 2 15.57 4.46 -11.04
CA ASN A 2 15.80 3.80 -9.75
C ASN A 2 14.94 4.42 -8.66
N ILE A 3 14.23 3.60 -7.88
CA ILE A 3 13.35 4.01 -6.77
C ILE A 3 14.11 4.87 -5.73
N LYS A 4 15.39 4.55 -5.50
CA LYS A 4 16.27 5.36 -4.64
C LYS A 4 16.35 6.82 -5.11
N SER A 5 16.41 7.06 -6.41
CA SER A 5 16.42 8.40 -6.99
C SER A 5 15.09 9.13 -6.80
N LEU A 6 13.95 8.42 -6.90
CA LEU A 6 12.62 9.02 -6.75
C LEU A 6 12.35 9.48 -5.31
N VAL A 7 12.72 8.65 -4.32
CA VAL A 7 12.59 8.97 -2.91
C VAL A 7 13.51 10.14 -2.53
N THR A 8 14.76 10.14 -3.02
CA THR A 8 15.72 11.22 -2.74
C THR A 8 15.24 12.55 -3.34
N THR A 9 14.70 12.55 -4.56
CA THR A 9 14.17 13.75 -5.21
C THR A 9 12.94 14.29 -4.46
N SER A 10 12.07 13.42 -3.95
CA SER A 10 10.89 13.82 -3.17
C SER A 10 11.27 14.48 -1.84
N VAL A 11 12.28 13.94 -1.14
CA VAL A 11 12.78 14.52 0.13
C VAL A 11 13.43 15.88 -0.10
N ILE A 12 14.19 16.05 -1.18
CA ILE A 12 14.83 17.32 -1.55
C ILE A 12 13.79 18.39 -1.90
N ALA A 13 12.71 18.02 -2.60
CA ALA A 13 11.63 18.96 -2.93
C ALA A 13 10.90 19.47 -1.68
N ILE A 14 10.73 18.63 -0.65
CA ILE A 14 10.13 19.02 0.62
C ILE A 14 11.08 19.98 1.40
N ALA A 15 12.39 19.74 1.37
CA ALA A 15 13.37 20.58 2.02
C ALA A 15 13.52 21.97 1.34
N ALA A 16 13.39 22.03 0.01
CA ALA A 16 13.50 23.30 -0.74
C ALA A 16 12.30 24.24 -0.50
N ALA A 17 11.11 23.69 -0.25
CA ALA A 17 9.92 24.50 0.04
C ALA A 17 10.00 25.24 1.39
N SER A 18 10.86 24.80 2.32
CA SER A 18 11.02 25.40 3.63
C SER A 18 12.00 26.58 3.67
N ALA A 19 12.89 26.70 2.70
CA ALA A 19 13.89 27.77 2.66
C ALA A 19 13.33 29.14 2.20
N ALA A 20 12.11 29.15 1.64
CA ALA A 20 11.51 30.37 1.09
C ALA A 20 10.86 31.30 2.13
N GLN A 21 10.84 30.95 3.42
CA GLN A 21 10.17 31.75 4.48
C GLN A 21 11.08 32.72 5.25
N ALA A 22 12.33 32.90 4.86
CA ALA A 22 13.32 33.63 5.66
C ALA A 22 13.54 35.10 5.25
N ALA A 23 12.60 35.75 4.59
CA ALA A 23 12.77 37.16 4.21
C ALA A 23 11.49 37.98 4.36
N ASP A 24 11.16 38.38 5.58
CA ASP A 24 10.26 39.50 5.82
C ASP A 24 10.93 40.56 6.66
N VAL A 25 11.14 41.73 6.06
CA VAL A 25 11.76 42.90 6.70
C VAL A 25 10.65 43.76 7.30
N ILE A 26 10.62 43.85 8.62
CA ILE A 26 9.67 44.64 9.40
C ILE A 26 10.02 46.12 9.33
N ILE A 27 9.16 46.97 8.79
CA ILE A 27 9.20 48.43 8.90
C ILE A 27 8.34 48.84 10.11
N PRO A 28 8.87 49.55 11.13
CA PRO A 28 8.06 49.97 12.26
C PRO A 28 7.06 51.06 11.88
N ARG A 29 5.80 50.83 12.08
CA ARG A 29 4.76 51.87 12.04
C ARG A 29 4.16 52.06 13.45
N GLU A 30 3.99 53.28 13.85
CA GLU A 30 3.43 53.66 15.17
C GLU A 30 2.04 53.06 15.39
N THR A 31 1.82 52.56 16.59
CA THR A 31 0.71 51.69 16.98
C THR A 31 -0.51 52.46 17.40
N ALA A 32 -1.61 52.26 16.67
CA ALA A 32 -2.95 52.31 17.28
C ALA A 32 -3.11 51.19 18.33
N PRO A 33 -3.92 51.34 19.38
CA PRO A 33 -4.06 50.30 20.41
C PRO A 33 -4.44 48.97 19.78
N ALA A 34 -3.54 48.01 19.97
CA ALA A 34 -3.71 46.67 19.42
C ALA A 34 -4.95 46.03 20.07
N VAL A 35 -5.99 45.86 19.30
CA VAL A 35 -6.96 44.78 19.56
C VAL A 35 -6.13 43.51 19.49
N ILE A 36 -5.88 42.88 20.65
CA ILE A 36 -5.25 41.55 20.72
C ILE A 36 -6.31 40.58 20.14
N SER A 37 -6.33 40.44 18.84
CA SER A 37 -7.00 39.29 18.24
C SER A 37 -6.19 38.05 18.67
N ALA A 38 -6.85 37.08 19.28
CA ALA A 38 -6.23 35.80 19.58
C ALA A 38 -5.55 35.29 18.28
N PRO A 39 -4.30 34.80 18.35
CA PRO A 39 -3.60 34.35 17.15
C PRO A 39 -4.47 33.30 16.44
N SER A 40 -4.86 33.62 15.21
CA SER A 40 -5.55 32.64 14.36
C SER A 40 -4.59 31.46 14.10
N PHE A 41 -5.11 30.24 14.17
CA PHE A 41 -4.30 29.05 13.90
C PHE A 41 -3.69 29.12 12.48
N SER A 42 -2.37 28.95 12.38
CA SER A 42 -1.68 28.91 11.08
C SER A 42 -1.54 27.47 10.59
N TRP A 43 -2.01 27.19 9.39
CA TRP A 43 -1.81 25.90 8.70
C TRP A 43 -0.42 25.76 8.08
N THR A 44 0.33 26.87 7.93
CA THR A 44 1.69 26.87 7.40
C THR A 44 2.65 26.19 8.36
N GLY A 45 3.53 25.35 7.84
CA GLY A 45 4.58 24.69 8.59
C GLY A 45 4.80 23.25 8.19
N PHE A 46 5.82 22.66 8.79
CA PHE A 46 6.11 21.23 8.69
C PHE A 46 5.31 20.44 9.70
N TYR A 47 5.01 19.21 9.35
CA TYR A 47 4.41 18.26 10.28
C TYR A 47 4.94 16.85 10.04
N ILE A 48 4.99 16.07 11.12
CA ILE A 48 5.29 14.65 11.11
C ILE A 48 4.23 13.93 11.94
N GLY A 49 3.75 12.79 11.46
CA GLY A 49 2.68 12.08 12.14
C GLY A 49 2.74 10.57 11.97
N GLY A 50 1.98 9.90 12.83
CA GLY A 50 1.64 8.49 12.72
C GLY A 50 0.23 8.31 12.20
N GLN A 51 0.00 7.23 11.48
CA GLN A 51 -1.32 6.88 10.95
C GLN A 51 -1.59 5.38 11.07
N VAL A 52 -2.85 5.06 11.25
CA VAL A 52 -3.37 3.70 11.20
C VAL A 52 -4.60 3.67 10.31
N GLY A 53 -4.91 2.53 9.75
CA GLY A 53 -6.05 2.44 8.86
C GLY A 53 -6.38 1.02 8.45
N ASN A 54 -7.39 0.93 7.62
CA ASN A 54 -7.77 -0.31 6.97
C ASN A 54 -7.74 -0.12 5.46
N PHE A 55 -7.23 -1.12 4.74
CA PHE A 55 -7.23 -1.13 3.29
C PHE A 55 -7.99 -2.32 2.74
N SER A 56 -8.54 -2.14 1.55
CA SER A 56 -9.16 -3.19 0.75
C SER A 56 -8.47 -3.23 -0.62
N GLY A 57 -7.72 -4.29 -0.86
CA GLY A 57 -7.04 -4.53 -2.12
C GLY A 57 -7.95 -5.22 -3.14
N LYS A 58 -7.75 -4.88 -4.40
CA LYS A 58 -8.34 -5.58 -5.54
C LYS A 58 -7.23 -5.96 -6.50
N VAL A 59 -7.13 -7.24 -6.77
CA VAL A 59 -6.22 -7.81 -7.75
C VAL A 59 -7.02 -8.28 -8.95
N ASP A 60 -6.58 -7.92 -10.15
CA ASP A 60 -7.10 -8.44 -11.41
C ASP A 60 -5.93 -9.04 -12.20
N VAL A 61 -6.05 -10.30 -12.64
CA VAL A 61 -5.12 -10.92 -13.57
C VAL A 61 -5.56 -10.61 -14.99
N VAL A 62 -4.64 -10.16 -15.81
CA VAL A 62 -4.87 -9.77 -17.20
C VAL A 62 -4.01 -10.64 -18.11
N ASP A 63 -4.65 -11.46 -18.90
CA ASP A 63 -4.01 -12.26 -19.94
C ASP A 63 -3.24 -11.37 -20.92
N SER A 64 -2.00 -11.74 -21.21
CA SER A 64 -1.10 -10.93 -22.04
C SER A 64 -1.45 -10.96 -23.52
N GLU A 65 -2.08 -12.02 -24.02
CA GLU A 65 -2.43 -12.21 -25.42
C GLU A 65 -3.80 -11.61 -25.72
N THR A 66 -4.81 -12.01 -24.97
CA THR A 66 -6.20 -11.58 -25.21
C THR A 66 -6.53 -10.23 -24.58
N LYS A 67 -5.67 -9.70 -23.67
CA LYS A 67 -5.91 -8.51 -22.86
C LYS A 67 -7.20 -8.55 -22.04
N LYS A 68 -7.85 -9.71 -21.98
CA LYS A 68 -9.03 -9.93 -21.17
C LYS A 68 -8.65 -10.12 -19.70
N LYS A 69 -9.50 -9.67 -18.81
CA LYS A 69 -9.37 -9.97 -17.39
C LYS A 69 -9.78 -11.42 -17.16
N ILE A 70 -8.84 -12.20 -16.64
CA ILE A 70 -9.11 -13.53 -16.11
C ILE A 70 -9.49 -13.29 -14.64
N THR A 71 -10.71 -12.82 -14.41
CA THR A 71 -11.18 -12.58 -13.05
C THR A 71 -12.13 -13.72 -12.68
N ASP A 72 -11.57 -14.81 -12.27
CA ASP A 72 -12.32 -15.76 -11.46
C ASP A 72 -12.25 -15.31 -10.01
N LYS A 73 -13.43 -14.96 -9.44
CA LYS A 73 -13.51 -14.43 -8.06
C LYS A 73 -13.04 -15.43 -7.01
N ASP A 74 -13.05 -16.70 -7.35
CA ASP A 74 -12.71 -17.79 -6.44
C ASP A 74 -11.20 -18.06 -6.40
N TRP A 75 -10.47 -17.60 -7.42
CA TRP A 75 -9.02 -17.83 -7.56
C TRP A 75 -8.14 -16.60 -7.27
N THR A 76 -8.72 -15.39 -7.25
CA THR A 76 -7.93 -14.17 -7.10
C THR A 76 -7.91 -13.70 -5.64
N PRO A 77 -6.76 -13.74 -4.94
CA PRO A 77 -6.61 -13.19 -3.60
C PRO A 77 -6.89 -11.68 -3.57
N LYS A 78 -7.46 -11.21 -2.47
CA LYS A 78 -7.78 -9.80 -2.23
C LYS A 78 -7.17 -9.37 -0.91
N PRO A 79 -5.87 -8.99 -0.88
CA PRO A 79 -5.24 -8.58 0.34
C PRO A 79 -5.98 -7.38 0.93
N SER A 80 -6.40 -7.49 2.17
CA SER A 80 -7.11 -6.45 2.89
C SER A 80 -6.82 -6.57 4.38
N GLY A 81 -6.91 -5.47 5.10
CA GLY A 81 -6.76 -5.49 6.53
C GLY A 81 -6.18 -4.21 7.12
N PHE A 82 -5.67 -4.35 8.32
CA PHE A 82 -5.11 -3.24 9.08
C PHE A 82 -3.72 -2.87 8.58
N MET A 83 -3.43 -1.56 8.57
CA MET A 83 -2.12 -1.01 8.25
C MET A 83 -1.75 0.08 9.24
N GLY A 84 -0.47 0.31 9.41
CA GLY A 84 0.08 1.39 10.22
C GLY A 84 1.32 1.98 9.60
N GLY A 85 1.57 3.26 9.87
CA GLY A 85 2.73 3.92 9.27
C GLY A 85 2.91 5.35 9.72
N ILE A 86 3.78 6.04 9.01
CA ILE A 86 4.17 7.42 9.26
C ILE A 86 3.93 8.30 8.04
N TYR A 87 3.76 9.59 8.27
CA TYR A 87 3.71 10.58 7.21
C TYR A 87 4.41 11.87 7.63
N ILE A 88 4.94 12.57 6.65
CA ILE A 88 5.61 13.86 6.82
C ILE A 88 5.17 14.78 5.69
N GLY A 89 4.96 16.04 5.99
CA GLY A 89 4.56 17.00 4.99
C GLY A 89 4.82 18.44 5.40
N SER A 90 4.49 19.32 4.47
CA SER A 90 4.54 20.76 4.69
C SER A 90 3.33 21.40 4.00
N ASN A 91 2.77 22.39 4.65
CA ASN A 91 1.69 23.21 4.12
C ASN A 91 2.14 24.68 4.03
N VAL A 92 1.59 25.39 3.06
CA VAL A 92 1.74 26.85 2.90
C VAL A 92 0.33 27.43 2.72
N ASP A 93 0.01 28.42 3.53
CA ASP A 93 -1.21 29.21 3.39
C ASP A 93 -1.01 30.25 2.28
N LEU A 94 -1.81 30.18 1.24
CA LEU A 94 -1.78 31.09 0.09
C LEU A 94 -2.71 32.29 0.29
N GLY A 95 -3.35 32.40 1.43
CA GLY A 95 -4.33 33.43 1.76
C GLY A 95 -5.76 32.99 1.42
N ASN A 96 -6.73 33.71 1.99
CA ASN A 96 -8.15 33.43 1.84
C ASN A 96 -8.58 32.00 2.22
N GLY A 97 -7.82 31.37 3.11
CA GLY A 97 -8.08 30.00 3.55
C GLY A 97 -7.60 28.89 2.60
N LEU A 98 -6.96 29.24 1.49
CA LEU A 98 -6.42 28.26 0.55
C LEU A 98 -5.06 27.76 1.02
N ILE A 99 -4.96 26.45 1.24
CA ILE A 99 -3.74 25.79 1.72
C ILE A 99 -3.21 24.88 0.62
N LEU A 100 -1.94 25.04 0.27
CA LEU A 100 -1.22 24.12 -0.61
C LEU A 100 -0.19 23.33 0.21
N GLY A 101 -0.10 22.02 0.00
CA GLY A 101 0.85 21.19 0.72
C GLY A 101 1.46 20.10 -0.14
N VAL A 102 2.58 19.59 0.35
CA VAL A 102 3.23 18.38 -0.18
C VAL A 102 3.41 17.40 0.98
N GLU A 103 3.14 16.14 0.73
CA GLU A 103 3.20 15.09 1.75
C GLU A 103 3.76 13.80 1.17
N THR A 104 4.54 13.10 1.97
CA THR A 104 4.94 11.72 1.69
C THR A 104 4.62 10.83 2.88
N ASP A 105 4.25 9.60 2.59
CA ASP A 105 3.91 8.61 3.61
C ASP A 105 4.45 7.24 3.28
N ALA A 106 4.59 6.42 4.32
CA ALA A 106 4.87 5.01 4.20
C ALA A 106 4.03 4.25 5.24
N VAL A 107 3.37 3.19 4.81
CA VAL A 107 2.60 2.29 5.66
C VAL A 107 3.05 0.85 5.45
N TRP A 108 3.01 0.09 6.51
CA TRP A 108 3.29 -1.33 6.52
C TRP A 108 1.99 -2.08 6.79
N ALA A 109 1.74 -3.08 5.94
CA ALA A 109 0.60 -3.97 6.04
C ALA A 109 1.14 -5.39 5.96
N ASP A 110 1.18 -6.10 7.06
CA ASP A 110 1.62 -7.51 7.08
C ASP A 110 0.40 -8.42 6.90
N ARG A 111 -0.28 -8.26 5.75
CA ARG A 111 -1.48 -9.03 5.43
C ARG A 111 -1.28 -9.81 4.15
N GLU A 112 -1.59 -11.08 4.28
CA GLU A 112 -1.57 -12.07 3.22
C GLU A 112 -2.98 -12.58 3.01
N ASP A 113 -3.43 -12.62 1.77
CA ASP A 113 -4.63 -13.35 1.37
C ASP A 113 -4.23 -14.50 0.48
N SER A 114 -4.69 -15.69 0.83
CA SER A 114 -4.37 -16.94 0.15
C SER A 114 -5.63 -17.58 -0.38
N LYS A 115 -5.58 -18.04 -1.61
CA LYS A 115 -6.60 -18.90 -2.21
C LYS A 115 -5.98 -20.27 -2.46
N ALA A 116 -6.65 -21.30 -1.98
CA ALA A 116 -6.23 -22.67 -2.17
C ALA A 116 -7.32 -23.46 -2.90
N HIS A 117 -6.90 -24.24 -3.87
CA HIS A 117 -7.73 -25.21 -4.56
C HIS A 117 -7.24 -26.62 -4.21
N SER A 118 -8.18 -27.49 -3.85
CA SER A 118 -7.86 -28.86 -3.51
C SER A 118 -8.61 -29.82 -4.43
N ALA A 119 -7.89 -30.75 -5.01
CA ALA A 119 -8.44 -31.81 -5.84
C ALA A 119 -7.80 -33.16 -5.48
N VAL A 120 -8.54 -34.25 -5.70
CA VAL A 120 -7.97 -35.60 -5.62
C VAL A 120 -7.03 -35.79 -6.81
N ILE A 121 -5.86 -36.37 -6.58
CA ILE A 121 -4.80 -36.53 -7.61
C ILE A 121 -5.27 -37.44 -8.73
N GLY A 122 -5.87 -38.59 -8.41
CA GLY A 122 -6.30 -39.59 -9.37
C GLY A 122 -5.11 -40.37 -9.96
N GLU A 123 -5.40 -41.56 -10.51
CA GLU A 123 -4.36 -42.42 -11.10
C GLU A 123 -3.62 -41.73 -12.28
N ALA A 124 -4.35 -41.04 -13.16
CA ALA A 124 -3.78 -40.42 -14.34
C ALA A 124 -2.87 -39.25 -14.05
N GLY A 125 -3.00 -38.60 -12.88
CA GLY A 125 -2.21 -37.44 -12.49
C GLY A 125 -1.08 -37.76 -11.53
N LEU A 126 -0.99 -38.97 -10.98
CA LEU A 126 -0.13 -39.32 -9.87
C LEU A 126 1.37 -39.16 -10.18
N ASP A 127 1.82 -39.71 -11.30
CA ASP A 127 3.25 -39.68 -11.64
C ASP A 127 3.68 -38.26 -12.01
N SER A 128 2.90 -37.55 -12.83
CA SER A 128 3.20 -36.15 -13.17
C SER A 128 3.23 -35.23 -11.95
N PHE A 129 2.38 -35.46 -10.96
CA PHE A 129 2.36 -34.68 -9.73
C PHE A 129 3.58 -34.98 -8.84
N LYS A 130 4.02 -36.24 -8.77
CA LYS A 130 5.26 -36.59 -8.04
C LYS A 130 6.50 -35.97 -8.69
N ASP A 131 6.54 -35.96 -10.02
CA ASP A 131 7.62 -35.33 -10.78
C ASP A 131 7.64 -33.81 -10.53
N GLU A 132 6.49 -33.14 -10.55
CA GLU A 132 6.32 -31.72 -10.27
C GLU A 132 6.80 -31.37 -8.84
N LEU A 133 6.44 -32.16 -7.83
CA LEU A 133 6.91 -31.98 -6.46
C LEU A 133 8.44 -32.21 -6.32
N THR A 134 8.98 -33.15 -7.07
CA THR A 134 10.43 -33.46 -7.08
C THR A 134 11.21 -32.32 -7.76
N GLU A 135 10.75 -31.81 -8.89
CA GLU A 135 11.32 -30.67 -9.60
C GLU A 135 11.25 -29.40 -8.74
N ALA A 136 10.12 -29.18 -8.06
CA ALA A 136 9.94 -28.09 -7.11
C ALA A 136 10.72 -28.25 -5.81
N LYS A 137 11.49 -29.34 -5.65
CA LYS A 137 12.27 -29.67 -4.43
C LYS A 137 11.39 -29.66 -3.18
N ALA A 138 10.21 -30.28 -3.26
CA ALA A 138 9.27 -30.32 -2.17
C ALA A 138 9.89 -30.97 -0.92
N THR A 139 9.61 -30.39 0.22
CA THR A 139 10.03 -30.91 1.52
C THR A 139 8.96 -31.86 2.04
N PRO A 140 9.28 -33.17 2.22
CA PRO A 140 8.36 -34.11 2.84
C PRO A 140 8.13 -33.78 4.32
N ALA A 141 6.93 -34.01 4.80
CA ALA A 141 6.61 -33.96 6.22
C ALA A 141 7.31 -35.12 6.95
N THR A 142 7.49 -35.00 8.28
CA THR A 142 8.17 -35.97 9.09
C THR A 142 7.57 -37.39 8.93
N GLY A 143 8.40 -38.32 8.52
CA GLY A 143 7.99 -39.74 8.31
C GLY A 143 7.22 -39.98 7.02
N LYS A 144 7.14 -38.98 6.09
CA LYS A 144 6.51 -39.08 4.79
C LYS A 144 7.54 -39.03 3.67
N THR A 145 7.16 -39.47 2.48
CA THR A 145 7.98 -39.39 1.25
C THR A 145 7.10 -39.05 0.06
N ILE A 146 7.68 -38.38 -0.95
CA ILE A 146 6.99 -38.11 -2.21
C ILE A 146 6.57 -39.42 -2.90
N ALA A 147 7.41 -40.44 -2.85
CA ALA A 147 7.10 -41.78 -3.39
C ALA A 147 5.86 -42.41 -2.79
N GLY A 148 5.58 -42.10 -1.50
CA GLY A 148 4.44 -42.64 -0.75
C GLY A 148 3.08 -41.98 -1.09
N ILE A 149 3.04 -40.98 -1.95
CA ILE A 149 1.80 -40.34 -2.40
C ILE A 149 1.02 -41.34 -3.24
N VAL A 150 -0.30 -41.41 -3.01
CA VAL A 150 -1.22 -42.31 -3.71
C VAL A 150 -2.33 -41.54 -4.41
N ALA A 151 -3.02 -42.19 -5.34
CA ALA A 151 -4.05 -41.54 -6.18
C ALA A 151 -5.24 -40.98 -5.39
N THR A 152 -5.50 -41.49 -4.19
CA THR A 152 -6.57 -41.00 -3.30
C THR A 152 -6.18 -39.77 -2.50
N ASP A 153 -4.90 -39.40 -2.51
CA ASP A 153 -4.40 -38.20 -1.84
C ASP A 153 -4.82 -36.93 -2.59
N LYS A 154 -4.67 -35.79 -1.92
CA LYS A 154 -5.08 -34.49 -2.44
C LYS A 154 -3.88 -33.69 -2.91
N ARG A 155 -4.01 -33.08 -4.08
CA ARG A 155 -3.20 -31.95 -4.55
C ARG A 155 -3.85 -30.67 -4.05
N ILE A 156 -3.05 -29.77 -3.50
CA ILE A 156 -3.49 -28.46 -3.05
C ILE A 156 -2.58 -27.42 -3.69
N ASP A 157 -3.14 -26.66 -4.62
CA ASP A 157 -2.49 -25.49 -5.24
C ASP A 157 -2.94 -24.26 -4.49
N SER A 158 -2.00 -23.43 -4.05
CA SER A 158 -2.34 -22.19 -3.34
C SER A 158 -1.53 -21.01 -3.87
N THR A 159 -2.23 -19.90 -4.13
CA THR A 159 -1.64 -18.63 -4.48
C THR A 159 -1.87 -17.64 -3.34
N SER A 160 -0.78 -17.07 -2.83
CA SER A 160 -0.79 -16.04 -1.80
C SER A 160 -0.31 -14.72 -2.36
N ILE A 161 -1.01 -13.64 -2.06
CA ILE A 161 -0.58 -12.28 -2.39
C ILE A 161 -0.48 -11.48 -1.09
N LYS A 162 0.72 -10.92 -0.86
CA LYS A 162 1.04 -10.13 0.32
C LYS A 162 1.49 -8.73 -0.06
N GLU A 163 0.83 -7.71 0.50
CA GLU A 163 1.34 -6.35 0.49
C GLU A 163 2.30 -6.18 1.67
N LYS A 164 3.58 -5.90 1.38
CA LYS A 164 4.60 -5.69 2.41
C LYS A 164 4.59 -4.29 2.95
N TRP A 165 4.56 -3.32 2.05
CA TRP A 165 4.46 -1.91 2.36
C TRP A 165 3.93 -1.15 1.17
N SER A 166 3.30 -0.02 1.44
CA SER A 166 2.92 0.95 0.42
C SER A 166 3.20 2.38 0.89
N GLY A 167 3.19 3.31 -0.05
CA GLY A 167 3.42 4.70 0.24
C GLY A 167 3.01 5.59 -0.92
N ALA A 168 3.02 6.90 -0.68
CA ALA A 168 2.72 7.87 -1.71
C ALA A 168 3.45 9.19 -1.46
N THR A 169 3.73 9.92 -2.55
CA THR A 169 4.13 11.32 -2.51
C THR A 169 3.07 12.12 -3.26
N ARG A 170 2.47 13.10 -2.57
CA ARG A 170 1.26 13.78 -3.02
C ARG A 170 1.33 15.29 -2.87
N VAL A 171 0.66 15.99 -3.76
CA VAL A 171 0.28 17.39 -3.56
C VAL A 171 -1.11 17.41 -2.92
N ARG A 172 -1.31 18.33 -1.99
CA ARG A 172 -2.56 18.54 -1.26
C ARG A 172 -3.06 19.95 -1.51
N VAL A 173 -4.36 20.08 -1.70
CA VAL A 173 -5.05 21.36 -1.75
C VAL A 173 -6.16 21.31 -0.70
N GLY A 174 -6.04 22.16 0.31
CA GLY A 174 -6.97 22.29 1.41
C GLY A 174 -7.62 23.65 1.44
N PHE A 175 -8.74 23.72 2.15
CA PHE A 175 -9.43 24.96 2.41
C PHE A 175 -9.74 25.07 3.91
N ALA A 176 -9.16 26.05 4.57
CA ALA A 176 -9.43 26.36 5.98
C ALA A 176 -10.83 26.99 6.11
N ALA A 177 -11.88 26.16 6.07
CA ALA A 177 -13.27 26.60 6.14
C ALA A 177 -13.62 27.23 7.49
N VAL A 178 -12.94 26.76 8.55
CA VAL A 178 -13.00 27.29 9.92
C VAL A 178 -11.57 27.23 10.43
N ASP A 179 -11.18 28.10 11.34
CA ASP A 179 -9.79 28.27 11.81
C ASP A 179 -9.04 26.95 12.06
N ARG A 180 -9.71 25.94 12.58
CA ARG A 180 -9.09 24.67 13.01
C ARG A 180 -9.54 23.43 12.22
N ILE A 181 -10.30 23.61 11.13
CA ILE A 181 -10.80 22.51 10.30
C ILE A 181 -10.41 22.77 8.83
N MET A 182 -9.68 21.84 8.25
CA MET A 182 -9.22 21.92 6.87
C MET A 182 -9.62 20.65 6.09
N PRO A 183 -10.77 20.65 5.40
CA PRO A 183 -11.00 19.67 4.34
C PRO A 183 -9.97 19.85 3.22
N TYR A 184 -9.54 18.73 2.62
CA TYR A 184 -8.56 18.75 1.56
C TYR A 184 -8.79 17.63 0.56
N VAL A 185 -8.25 17.81 -0.63
CA VAL A 185 -8.03 16.77 -1.63
C VAL A 185 -6.53 16.61 -1.88
N ALA A 186 -6.10 15.41 -2.23
CA ALA A 186 -4.70 15.12 -2.50
C ALA A 186 -4.57 14.14 -3.66
N GLY A 187 -3.50 14.30 -4.44
CA GLY A 187 -3.18 13.39 -5.52
C GLY A 187 -1.69 13.34 -5.79
N GLY A 188 -1.22 12.22 -6.33
CA GLY A 188 0.21 12.06 -6.59
C GLY A 188 0.60 10.66 -7.02
N ILE A 189 1.86 10.33 -6.79
CA ILE A 189 2.46 9.05 -7.15
C ILE A 189 2.37 8.10 -5.95
N ALA A 190 1.87 6.88 -6.21
CA ALA A 190 1.82 5.80 -5.23
C ALA A 190 2.81 4.69 -5.60
N TYR A 191 3.33 4.02 -4.60
CA TYR A 191 4.22 2.88 -4.73
C TYR A 191 3.87 1.82 -3.70
N THR A 192 3.99 0.55 -4.10
CA THR A 192 3.74 -0.61 -3.23
C THR A 192 4.69 -1.75 -3.57
N GLN A 193 4.97 -2.58 -2.59
CA GLN A 193 5.72 -3.81 -2.78
C GLN A 193 4.81 -5.00 -2.51
N LEU A 194 4.56 -5.78 -3.58
CA LEU A 194 3.78 -7.01 -3.53
C LEU A 194 4.69 -8.21 -3.62
N GLN A 195 4.39 -9.23 -2.84
CA GLN A 195 4.95 -10.57 -2.97
C GLN A 195 3.83 -11.50 -3.42
N VAL A 196 4.11 -12.29 -4.44
CA VAL A 196 3.25 -13.38 -4.93
C VAL A 196 3.99 -14.69 -4.66
N VAL A 197 3.31 -15.61 -3.99
CA VAL A 197 3.85 -16.93 -3.65
C VAL A 197 2.86 -17.98 -4.13
N ASP A 198 3.31 -18.86 -5.03
CA ASP A 198 2.57 -20.05 -5.40
C ASP A 198 3.17 -21.26 -4.70
N SER A 199 2.34 -22.04 -4.06
CA SER A 199 2.74 -23.22 -3.31
C SER A 199 1.94 -24.43 -3.75
N LEU A 200 2.63 -25.54 -3.79
CA LEU A 200 2.08 -26.85 -4.10
C LEU A 200 2.20 -27.77 -2.89
N LYS A 201 1.11 -28.43 -2.52
CA LYS A 201 1.10 -29.36 -1.39
C LYS A 201 0.44 -30.68 -1.76
N ALA A 202 0.99 -31.76 -1.25
CA ALA A 202 0.36 -33.06 -1.19
C ALA A 202 -0.19 -33.27 0.22
N ALA A 203 -1.43 -33.72 0.35
CA ALA A 203 -2.04 -34.06 1.61
C ALA A 203 -2.80 -35.39 1.49
N THR A 204 -2.86 -36.14 2.57
CA THR A 204 -3.68 -37.36 2.65
C THR A 204 -5.17 -37.05 2.49
N ALA A 205 -6.00 -38.05 2.26
CA ALA A 205 -7.45 -37.88 2.12
C ALA A 205 -8.09 -37.19 3.34
N ASP A 206 -7.56 -37.41 4.53
CA ASP A 206 -7.95 -36.77 5.79
C ASP A 206 -7.31 -35.40 6.04
N GLY A 207 -6.43 -34.92 5.14
CA GLY A 207 -5.87 -33.58 5.15
C GLY A 207 -4.50 -33.43 5.82
N ALA A 208 -3.86 -34.52 6.25
CA ALA A 208 -2.51 -34.44 6.81
C ALA A 208 -1.48 -34.16 5.69
N GLU A 209 -0.57 -33.21 5.90
CA GLU A 209 0.46 -32.85 4.92
C GLU A 209 1.42 -34.02 4.68
N ILE A 210 1.71 -34.30 3.41
CA ILE A 210 2.69 -35.31 2.97
C ILE A 210 3.95 -34.60 2.50
N ALA A 211 3.84 -33.59 1.65
CA ALA A 211 4.95 -32.79 1.14
C ALA A 211 4.45 -31.42 0.71
N SER A 212 5.33 -30.43 0.77
CA SER A 212 5.04 -29.08 0.28
C SER A 212 6.23 -28.44 -0.41
N ALA A 213 5.97 -27.60 -1.42
CA ALA A 213 6.95 -26.82 -2.12
C ALA A 213 6.42 -25.42 -2.41
N LYS A 214 7.32 -24.43 -2.44
CA LYS A 214 7.08 -23.15 -3.08
C LYS A 214 7.53 -23.27 -4.54
N VAL A 215 6.58 -23.14 -5.45
CA VAL A 215 6.83 -23.23 -6.90
C VAL A 215 7.26 -21.90 -7.47
N PHE A 216 6.75 -20.82 -6.85
CA PHE A 216 7.04 -19.45 -7.24
C PHE A 216 7.06 -18.54 -6.02
N ASP A 217 8.03 -17.65 -5.95
CA ASP A 217 8.12 -16.61 -4.90
C ASP A 217 8.79 -15.38 -5.51
N GLU A 218 8.00 -14.39 -5.84
CA GLU A 218 8.50 -13.17 -6.45
C GLU A 218 7.97 -11.92 -5.78
N THR A 219 8.88 -11.00 -5.47
CA THR A 219 8.58 -9.71 -4.88
C THR A 219 8.85 -8.60 -5.88
N LYS A 220 7.84 -7.82 -6.21
CA LYS A 220 7.95 -6.69 -7.15
C LYS A 220 7.41 -5.40 -6.55
N THR A 221 8.11 -4.30 -6.86
CA THR A 221 7.61 -2.95 -6.57
C THR A 221 6.77 -2.47 -7.74
N MET A 222 5.57 -1.99 -7.47
CA MET A 222 4.69 -1.34 -8.43
C MET A 222 4.64 0.16 -8.16
N VAL A 223 4.44 0.94 -9.21
CA VAL A 223 4.30 2.41 -9.14
C VAL A 223 3.06 2.80 -9.92
N GLY A 224 2.27 3.69 -9.37
CA GLY A 224 1.04 4.16 -9.96
C GLY A 224 0.65 5.54 -9.47
N PHE A 225 -0.64 5.82 -9.49
CA PHE A 225 -1.17 7.08 -8.99
C PHE A 225 -2.10 6.86 -7.80
N THR A 226 -2.27 7.92 -7.02
CA THR A 226 -3.24 7.95 -5.92
C THR A 226 -4.00 9.25 -5.92
N VAL A 227 -5.25 9.17 -5.49
CA VAL A 227 -6.13 10.30 -5.25
C VAL A 227 -6.93 10.04 -3.98
N GLY A 228 -7.15 11.08 -3.20
CA GLY A 228 -7.89 10.97 -1.97
C GLY A 228 -8.37 12.31 -1.45
N GLY A 229 -9.07 12.26 -0.36
CA GLY A 229 -9.51 13.45 0.35
C GLY A 229 -9.71 13.15 1.83
N GLY A 230 -9.67 14.18 2.63
CA GLY A 230 -9.76 14.05 4.06
C GLY A 230 -10.06 15.36 4.75
N ILE A 231 -10.00 15.31 6.06
CA ILE A 231 -10.17 16.44 6.95
C ILE A 231 -9.04 16.41 7.96
N ASP A 232 -8.31 17.52 8.08
CA ASP A 232 -7.40 17.77 9.17
C ASP A 232 -8.09 18.67 10.21
N PHE A 233 -7.95 18.32 11.48
CA PHE A 233 -8.46 19.06 12.62
C PHE A 233 -7.29 19.46 13.53
N ALA A 234 -7.08 20.76 13.73
CA ALA A 234 -6.08 21.29 14.66
C ALA A 234 -6.61 21.23 16.08
N MET A 235 -6.26 20.17 16.81
CA MET A 235 -6.65 20.00 18.22
C MET A 235 -5.98 21.04 19.09
N THR A 236 -4.71 21.34 18.85
CA THR A 236 -3.92 22.43 19.45
C THR A 236 -3.15 23.15 18.33
N ASP A 237 -2.31 24.11 18.69
CA ASP A 237 -1.48 24.81 17.71
C ASP A 237 -0.41 23.90 17.07
N ASN A 238 -0.08 22.79 17.71
CA ASN A 238 0.93 21.84 17.26
C ASN A 238 0.40 20.44 17.00
N VAL A 239 -0.82 20.10 17.39
CA VAL A 239 -1.36 18.73 17.23
C VAL A 239 -2.51 18.72 16.23
N LEU A 240 -2.33 17.93 15.19
CA LEU A 240 -3.31 17.73 14.13
C LEU A 240 -3.88 16.30 14.20
N LEU A 241 -5.19 16.19 14.12
CA LEU A 241 -5.89 14.93 13.88
C LEU A 241 -6.31 14.87 12.43
N ARG A 242 -6.27 13.69 11.84
CA ARG A 242 -6.62 13.45 10.44
C ARG A 242 -7.59 12.28 10.30
N ALA A 243 -8.53 12.43 9.36
CA ALA A 243 -9.26 11.32 8.74
C ALA A 243 -9.16 11.45 7.23
N GLU A 244 -8.78 10.38 6.54
CA GLU A 244 -8.55 10.38 5.10
C GLU A 244 -9.12 9.12 4.44
N TYR A 245 -9.74 9.29 3.27
CA TYR A 245 -10.04 8.22 2.34
C TYR A 245 -9.19 8.36 1.10
N ARG A 246 -8.62 7.23 0.64
CA ARG A 246 -7.66 7.19 -0.47
C ARG A 246 -7.96 6.04 -1.41
N TYR A 247 -7.89 6.32 -2.71
CA TYR A 247 -7.85 5.34 -3.78
C TYR A 247 -6.47 5.35 -4.41
N SER A 248 -5.89 4.16 -4.66
CA SER A 248 -4.63 4.01 -5.36
C SER A 248 -4.74 2.96 -6.46
N ASP A 249 -4.18 3.27 -7.63
CA ASP A 249 -4.07 2.36 -8.78
C ASP A 249 -2.58 2.22 -9.13
N TYR A 250 -2.01 1.05 -8.85
CA TYR A 250 -0.60 0.76 -9.08
C TYR A 250 -0.31 0.23 -10.50
N GLY A 251 -1.32 0.28 -11.38
CA GLY A 251 -1.19 -0.15 -12.76
C GLY A 251 -1.10 -1.66 -12.91
N LYS A 252 -0.39 -2.09 -13.95
CA LYS A 252 -0.24 -3.50 -14.32
C LYS A 252 1.24 -3.86 -14.38
N LYS A 253 1.62 -5.01 -13.80
CA LYS A 253 3.00 -5.52 -13.85
C LYS A 253 3.00 -7.03 -14.11
N ALA A 254 3.94 -7.49 -14.94
CA ALA A 254 4.13 -8.92 -15.17
C ALA A 254 4.77 -9.55 -13.93
N PHE A 255 4.10 -10.56 -13.36
CA PHE A 255 4.58 -11.34 -12.23
C PHE A 255 4.86 -12.78 -12.64
N VAL A 256 4.21 -13.29 -13.68
CA VAL A 256 4.30 -14.67 -14.13
C VAL A 256 5.22 -14.79 -15.34
N LYS A 257 5.88 -15.97 -15.48
CA LYS A 257 6.86 -16.28 -16.51
C LYS A 257 6.28 -16.23 -17.94
N ASP A 258 4.97 -16.44 -18.07
CA ASP A 258 4.25 -16.51 -19.36
C ASP A 258 3.60 -15.18 -19.78
N GLY A 259 3.98 -14.08 -19.13
CA GLY A 259 3.60 -12.75 -19.59
C GLY A 259 2.32 -12.19 -18.99
N ASP A 260 1.57 -12.93 -18.20
CA ASP A 260 0.37 -12.44 -17.54
C ASP A 260 0.67 -11.27 -16.60
N LYS A 261 -0.21 -10.27 -16.61
CA LYS A 261 -0.04 -9.04 -15.85
C LYS A 261 -1.02 -9.00 -14.69
N LEU A 262 -0.48 -8.70 -13.53
CA LEU A 262 -1.26 -8.43 -12.33
C LEU A 262 -1.53 -6.93 -12.23
N ALA A 263 -2.80 -6.54 -12.14
CA ALA A 263 -3.23 -5.18 -11.85
C ALA A 263 -3.63 -5.10 -10.37
N TYR A 264 -3.12 -4.07 -9.67
CA TYR A 264 -3.38 -3.90 -8.25
C TYR A 264 -3.93 -2.51 -7.94
N LYS A 265 -5.00 -2.47 -7.13
CA LYS A 265 -5.68 -1.26 -6.71
C LYS A 265 -6.07 -1.38 -5.25
N THR A 266 -6.05 -0.26 -4.53
CA THR A 266 -6.48 -0.22 -3.12
C THR A 266 -7.47 0.91 -2.86
N ASN A 267 -8.32 0.69 -1.85
CA ASN A 267 -9.12 1.71 -1.19
C ASN A 267 -8.77 1.67 0.29
N ASP A 268 -8.37 2.81 0.82
CA ASP A 268 -7.88 2.91 2.18
C ASP A 268 -8.70 3.94 2.96
N PHE A 269 -9.03 3.61 4.19
CA PHE A 269 -9.48 4.58 5.18
C PHE A 269 -8.43 4.68 6.27
N ARG A 270 -7.98 5.90 6.58
CA ARG A 270 -6.88 6.18 7.51
C ARG A 270 -7.27 7.23 8.52
N VAL A 271 -6.78 7.07 9.73
CA VAL A 271 -6.78 8.10 10.77
C VAL A 271 -5.36 8.33 11.24
N GLY A 272 -5.03 9.56 11.57
CA GLY A 272 -3.66 9.92 11.94
C GLY A 272 -3.60 11.04 12.95
N VAL A 273 -2.47 11.12 13.60
CA VAL A 273 -2.08 12.22 14.50
C VAL A 273 -0.74 12.75 14.05
N ALA A 274 -0.60 14.07 13.94
CA ALA A 274 0.67 14.71 13.60
C ALA A 274 1.02 15.80 14.58
N TYR A 275 2.31 16.03 14.71
CA TYR A 275 2.89 17.20 15.35
C TYR A 275 3.34 18.19 14.28
N LYS A 276 2.86 19.42 14.37
CA LYS A 276 3.19 20.54 13.50
C LYS A 276 4.20 21.45 14.21
N PHE A 277 5.24 21.82 13.50
CA PHE A 277 6.29 22.73 13.95
C PHE A 277 5.99 24.15 13.56
#